data_3d1e3323c4cd35a44443aceb773cd456
#
_entry.id   3d1e3323c4cd35a44443aceb773cd456
#
_cell.length_a   1.000
_cell.length_b   1.000
_cell.length_c   1.000
_cell.angle_alpha   90.00
_cell.angle_beta   90.00
_cell.angle_gamma   90.00
#
_symmetry.space_group_name_H-M   'P 1'
#
loop_
_entity.id
_entity.type
_entity.pdbx_description
1 polymer ?
#
loop_
_entity_poly.entity_id
_entity_poly.type
_entity_poly.pdbx_seq_one_letter_code
_entity_poly.pdbx_strand_id
1 'polypeptide(L)'
;MITTRMAMVVATNIGMEDTQTPLIVMALLTPDAATAIPLGIAFLLARKQPNKRFTFGYGRVEDLAGVIIVFVILFSAIVAGYESINRFFHPHDISHLWAVAIASGLGFLGNEAVAIFRIRVGRRIGSAALIADGQHARIDGWTSLAVLIGVLGVWLGYPLADPVVGLIITVAIFGIVIQGGKQIFSRMLDGVDPNIIDEIRRGATHVAGVKEVTDIRARWLGHRLHAEVNVTLPSQITLAAAHRIAEEVRHQLLHHLKYLSLVVIHVDPEEKSGEYHHRIEMHSHNGLPAHSHA
;
A
#
# COMPACT_ATOMS: atom_id res chain seq x y z
N MET A 1 -6.72 17.42 -14.20
CA MET A 1 -6.99 18.38 -15.29
C MET A 1 -7.00 19.85 -14.83
N ILE A 2 -7.48 20.18 -13.64
CA ILE A 2 -7.46 21.55 -13.08
C ILE A 2 -6.05 21.94 -12.62
N THR A 3 -5.34 21.09 -11.93
CA THR A 3 -3.94 21.25 -11.48
C THR A 3 -2.98 21.46 -12.66
N THR A 4 -3.18 20.75 -13.76
CA THR A 4 -2.41 20.87 -15.00
C THR A 4 -2.49 22.28 -15.61
N ARG A 5 -3.71 22.83 -15.71
CA ARG A 5 -3.90 24.19 -16.27
C ARG A 5 -3.36 25.27 -15.34
N MET A 6 -3.45 25.07 -14.00
CA MET A 6 -2.87 26.00 -13.03
C MET A 6 -1.35 25.95 -13.02
N ALA A 7 -0.72 24.78 -13.08
CA ALA A 7 0.75 24.66 -13.21
C ALA A 7 1.26 25.34 -14.50
N MET A 8 0.52 25.19 -15.61
CA MET A 8 0.86 25.81 -16.89
C MET A 8 0.73 27.34 -16.82
N VAL A 9 -0.30 27.89 -16.17
CA VAL A 9 -0.48 29.34 -15.96
C VAL A 9 0.60 29.90 -15.04
N VAL A 10 0.98 29.18 -13.99
CA VAL A 10 2.06 29.58 -13.08
C VAL A 10 3.42 29.55 -13.81
N ALA A 11 3.72 28.51 -14.57
CA ALA A 11 4.97 28.40 -15.35
C ALA A 11 5.10 29.50 -16.42
N THR A 12 4.00 29.85 -17.11
CA THR A 12 3.99 30.90 -18.13
C THR A 12 4.14 32.32 -17.54
N ASN A 13 3.63 32.54 -16.32
CA ASN A 13 3.74 33.85 -15.66
C ASN A 13 5.05 34.07 -14.86
N ILE A 14 5.87 33.03 -14.67
CA ILE A 14 7.16 33.14 -13.94
C ILE A 14 8.32 33.57 -14.89
N GLY A 15 8.06 33.80 -16.17
CA GLY A 15 9.06 34.31 -17.12
C GLY A 15 10.22 33.34 -17.39
N MET A 16 9.96 32.03 -17.29
CA MET A 16 10.93 30.98 -17.64
C MET A 16 11.01 30.85 -19.15
N GLU A 17 12.10 31.37 -19.73
CA GLU A 17 12.36 31.23 -21.17
C GLU A 17 12.51 29.75 -21.58
N ASP A 18 11.65 29.35 -22.43
CA ASP A 18 11.53 28.43 -23.58
C ASP A 18 12.06 26.98 -23.51
N THR A 19 13.04 26.60 -22.71
CA THR A 19 13.58 25.23 -22.78
C THR A 19 13.35 24.39 -21.53
N GLN A 20 13.10 25.00 -20.39
CA GLN A 20 12.90 24.32 -19.11
C GLN A 20 11.40 24.12 -18.78
N THR A 21 10.53 24.95 -19.33
CA THR A 21 9.07 24.93 -19.07
C THR A 21 8.41 23.58 -19.41
N PRO A 22 8.69 22.93 -20.57
CA PRO A 22 8.08 21.65 -20.87
C PRO A 22 8.53 20.51 -19.95
N LEU A 23 9.78 20.54 -19.48
CA LEU A 23 10.29 19.52 -18.56
C LEU A 23 9.66 19.66 -17.16
N ILE A 24 9.48 20.87 -16.65
CA ILE A 24 8.86 21.13 -15.34
C ILE A 24 7.37 20.86 -15.39
N VAL A 25 6.67 21.29 -16.46
CA VAL A 25 5.25 20.96 -16.68
C VAL A 25 5.07 19.45 -16.84
N MET A 26 5.95 18.78 -17.55
CA MET A 26 5.93 17.33 -17.69
C MET A 26 6.25 16.62 -16.36
N ALA A 27 7.17 17.14 -15.55
CA ALA A 27 7.46 16.63 -14.21
C ALA A 27 6.31 16.85 -13.21
N LEU A 28 5.53 17.90 -13.34
CA LEU A 28 4.34 18.17 -12.52
C LEU A 28 3.09 17.39 -12.98
N LEU A 29 3.04 17.00 -14.27
CA LEU A 29 1.94 16.21 -14.86
C LEU A 29 2.14 14.71 -14.76
N THR A 30 3.40 14.26 -14.73
CA THR A 30 3.77 12.85 -14.76
C THR A 30 3.48 12.10 -13.44
N PRO A 31 3.58 12.68 -12.22
CA PRO A 31 3.39 11.90 -10.99
C PRO A 31 1.98 11.34 -10.88
N ASP A 32 0.93 12.13 -11.10
CA ASP A 32 -0.46 11.67 -11.02
C ASP A 32 -0.79 10.60 -12.07
N ALA A 33 -0.29 10.77 -13.30
CA ALA A 33 -0.43 9.77 -14.35
C ALA A 33 0.46 8.55 -14.08
N ALA A 34 1.67 8.77 -13.58
CA ALA A 34 2.62 7.70 -13.25
C ALA A 34 2.13 6.78 -12.13
N THR A 35 1.31 7.26 -11.21
CA THR A 35 0.70 6.45 -10.14
C THR A 35 -0.69 5.94 -10.52
N ALA A 36 -1.52 6.76 -11.15
CA ALA A 36 -2.90 6.40 -11.50
C ALA A 36 -2.97 5.33 -12.61
N ILE A 37 -2.09 5.36 -13.61
CA ILE A 37 -2.09 4.38 -14.70
C ILE A 37 -1.72 2.98 -14.21
N PRO A 38 -0.58 2.74 -13.51
CA PRO A 38 -0.26 1.44 -12.95
C PRO A 38 -1.35 0.91 -12.02
N LEU A 39 -1.90 1.77 -11.17
CA LEU A 39 -2.96 1.39 -10.25
C LEU A 39 -4.25 1.01 -10.98
N GLY A 40 -4.65 1.78 -11.99
CA GLY A 40 -5.82 1.47 -12.82
C GLY A 40 -5.66 0.15 -13.57
N ILE A 41 -4.49 -0.10 -14.17
CA ILE A 41 -4.16 -1.37 -14.83
C ILE A 41 -4.20 -2.52 -13.82
N ALA A 42 -3.64 -2.33 -12.61
CA ALA A 42 -3.63 -3.33 -11.57
C ALA A 42 -5.04 -3.74 -11.13
N PHE A 43 -5.94 -2.78 -10.91
CA PHE A 43 -7.34 -3.07 -10.57
C PHE A 43 -8.10 -3.76 -11.71
N LEU A 44 -7.85 -3.38 -12.96
CA LEU A 44 -8.44 -4.06 -14.12
C LEU A 44 -7.96 -5.51 -14.23
N LEU A 45 -6.66 -5.75 -14.04
CA LEU A 45 -6.08 -7.09 -14.06
C LEU A 45 -6.53 -7.93 -12.86
N ALA A 46 -6.62 -7.36 -11.66
CA ALA A 46 -7.07 -8.06 -10.46
C ALA A 46 -8.52 -8.60 -10.57
N ARG A 47 -9.33 -8.05 -11.49
CA ARG A 47 -10.69 -8.56 -11.79
C ARG A 47 -10.70 -9.79 -12.69
N LYS A 48 -9.58 -10.11 -13.38
CA LYS A 48 -9.51 -11.27 -14.25
C LYS A 48 -9.59 -12.55 -13.43
N GLN A 49 -10.35 -13.52 -13.97
CA GLN A 49 -10.48 -14.82 -13.36
C GLN A 49 -9.14 -15.58 -13.35
N PRO A 50 -8.89 -16.41 -12.34
CA PRO A 50 -7.75 -17.33 -12.32
C PRO A 50 -7.72 -18.20 -13.58
N ASN A 51 -6.52 -18.60 -14.00
CA ASN A 51 -6.30 -19.49 -15.12
C ASN A 51 -5.23 -20.55 -14.78
N LYS A 52 -4.95 -21.46 -15.72
CA LYS A 52 -3.97 -22.54 -15.50
C LYS A 52 -2.55 -22.06 -15.18
N ARG A 53 -2.17 -20.83 -15.60
CA ARG A 53 -0.86 -20.25 -15.33
C ARG A 53 -0.85 -19.42 -14.03
N PHE A 54 -1.94 -18.74 -13.72
CA PHE A 54 -2.12 -17.88 -12.55
C PHE A 54 -3.30 -18.40 -11.73
N THR A 55 -3.09 -19.51 -11.01
CA THR A 55 -4.12 -20.24 -10.29
C THR A 55 -4.73 -19.45 -9.12
N PHE A 56 -3.97 -18.54 -8.52
CA PHE A 56 -4.46 -17.61 -7.50
C PHE A 56 -5.01 -16.28 -8.08
N GLY A 57 -5.05 -16.15 -9.42
CA GLY A 57 -5.46 -14.93 -10.11
C GLY A 57 -4.35 -13.89 -10.16
N TYR A 58 -4.75 -12.63 -10.35
CA TYR A 58 -3.83 -11.53 -10.63
C TYR A 58 -3.76 -10.49 -9.49
N GLY A 59 -4.22 -10.84 -8.28
CA GLY A 59 -4.26 -9.91 -7.13
C GLY A 59 -2.91 -9.28 -6.81
N ARG A 60 -1.81 -10.00 -6.95
CA ARG A 60 -0.44 -9.51 -6.73
C ARG A 60 -0.01 -8.34 -7.65
N VAL A 61 -0.70 -8.12 -8.76
CA VAL A 61 -0.42 -6.97 -9.64
C VAL A 61 -0.72 -5.65 -8.92
N GLU A 62 -1.67 -5.65 -7.98
CA GLU A 62 -1.95 -4.50 -7.13
C GLU A 62 -0.78 -4.19 -6.18
N ASP A 63 -0.17 -5.22 -5.59
CA ASP A 63 1.00 -5.06 -4.72
C ASP A 63 2.20 -4.51 -5.52
N LEU A 64 2.41 -4.99 -6.76
CA LEU A 64 3.43 -4.45 -7.67
C LEU A 64 3.18 -2.98 -8.03
N ALA A 65 1.94 -2.59 -8.28
CA ALA A 65 1.59 -1.19 -8.51
C ALA A 65 1.93 -0.34 -7.27
N GLY A 66 1.67 -0.84 -6.07
CA GLY A 66 2.07 -0.20 -4.83
C GLY A 66 3.59 0.01 -4.71
N VAL A 67 4.41 -0.96 -5.13
CA VAL A 67 5.88 -0.82 -5.18
C VAL A 67 6.27 0.31 -6.13
N ILE A 68 5.68 0.37 -7.32
CA ILE A 68 5.95 1.44 -8.30
C ILE A 68 5.61 2.81 -7.68
N ILE A 69 4.46 2.94 -7.02
CA ILE A 69 4.04 4.18 -6.37
C ILE A 69 5.06 4.62 -5.31
N VAL A 70 5.54 3.71 -4.46
CA VAL A 70 6.55 4.02 -3.44
C VAL A 70 7.85 4.53 -4.08
N PHE A 71 8.29 3.95 -5.20
CA PHE A 71 9.47 4.43 -5.92
C PHE A 71 9.25 5.81 -6.56
N VAL A 72 8.06 6.08 -7.11
CA VAL A 72 7.71 7.40 -7.64
C VAL A 72 7.76 8.46 -6.53
N ILE A 73 7.19 8.16 -5.36
CA ILE A 73 7.24 9.05 -4.20
C ILE A 73 8.69 9.28 -3.73
N LEU A 74 9.49 8.22 -3.62
CA LEU A 74 10.89 8.32 -3.24
C LEU A 74 11.67 9.22 -4.19
N PHE A 75 11.50 9.03 -5.50
CA PHE A 75 12.14 9.87 -6.52
C PHE A 75 11.71 11.34 -6.37
N SER A 76 10.42 11.60 -6.21
CA SER A 76 9.88 12.95 -5.98
C SER A 76 10.47 13.58 -4.71
N ALA A 77 10.64 12.80 -3.62
CA ALA A 77 11.24 13.28 -2.38
C ALA A 77 12.72 13.68 -2.57
N ILE A 78 13.48 12.89 -3.33
CA ILE A 78 14.89 13.18 -3.64
C ILE A 78 14.99 14.48 -4.45
N VAL A 79 14.15 14.64 -5.47
CA VAL A 79 14.13 15.86 -6.31
C VAL A 79 13.75 17.09 -5.47
N ALA A 80 12.70 16.98 -4.64
CA ALA A 80 12.28 18.08 -3.76
C ALA A 80 13.36 18.46 -2.76
N GLY A 81 14.06 17.50 -2.18
CA GLY A 81 15.17 17.72 -1.26
C GLY A 81 16.36 18.41 -1.96
N TYR A 82 16.73 17.94 -3.14
CA TYR A 82 17.78 18.57 -3.94
C TYR A 82 17.44 20.01 -4.28
N GLU A 83 16.23 20.28 -4.74
CA GLU A 83 15.78 21.62 -5.08
C GLU A 83 15.75 22.54 -3.86
N SER A 84 15.29 22.05 -2.71
CA SER A 84 15.27 22.82 -1.46
C SER A 84 16.69 23.18 -1.00
N ILE A 85 17.65 22.27 -1.12
CA ILE A 85 19.06 22.51 -0.81
C ILE A 85 19.65 23.53 -1.79
N ASN A 86 19.37 23.38 -3.07
CA ASN A 86 19.87 24.29 -4.11
C ASN A 86 19.37 25.72 -3.88
N ARG A 87 18.08 25.91 -3.57
CA ARG A 87 17.49 27.22 -3.24
C ARG A 87 18.02 27.80 -1.94
N PHE A 88 18.47 26.98 -1.00
CA PHE A 88 19.13 27.49 0.22
C PHE A 88 20.43 28.20 -0.08
N PHE A 89 21.23 27.69 -1.04
CA PHE A 89 22.50 28.29 -1.44
C PHE A 89 22.36 29.34 -2.55
N HIS A 90 21.33 29.24 -3.36
CA HIS A 90 21.04 30.14 -4.48
C HIS A 90 19.59 30.62 -4.42
N PRO A 91 19.26 31.55 -3.50
CA PRO A 91 17.93 32.12 -3.40
C PRO A 91 17.49 32.77 -4.71
N HIS A 92 16.27 32.46 -5.15
CA HIS A 92 15.68 33.09 -6.34
C HIS A 92 14.56 34.01 -5.91
N ASP A 93 14.45 35.17 -6.59
CA ASP A 93 13.35 36.10 -6.37
C ASP A 93 12.05 35.51 -6.95
N ILE A 94 11.03 35.38 -6.12
CA ILE A 94 9.72 34.90 -6.54
C ILE A 94 8.91 36.09 -7.04
N SER A 95 8.64 36.14 -8.37
CA SER A 95 7.72 37.11 -8.94
C SER A 95 6.26 36.67 -8.73
N HIS A 96 5.34 37.63 -8.66
CA HIS A 96 3.89 37.38 -8.52
C HIS A 96 3.46 36.54 -7.30
N LEU A 97 4.00 36.86 -6.11
CA LEU A 97 3.78 36.16 -4.84
C LEU A 97 2.29 35.84 -4.57
N TRP A 98 1.37 36.75 -4.86
CA TRP A 98 -0.07 36.55 -4.63
C TRP A 98 -0.68 35.41 -5.50
N ALA A 99 -0.25 35.31 -6.78
CA ALA A 99 -0.74 34.27 -7.70
C ALA A 99 -0.21 32.90 -7.28
N VAL A 100 1.07 32.84 -6.86
CA VAL A 100 1.66 31.61 -6.32
C VAL A 100 0.96 31.19 -5.02
N ALA A 101 0.65 32.13 -4.12
CA ALA A 101 -0.06 31.84 -2.87
C ALA A 101 -1.45 31.25 -3.12
N ILE A 102 -2.25 31.85 -4.03
CA ILE A 102 -3.58 31.32 -4.37
C ILE A 102 -3.47 29.94 -5.02
N ALA A 103 -2.56 29.77 -5.99
CA ALA A 103 -2.38 28.49 -6.68
C ALA A 103 -1.96 27.38 -5.69
N SER A 104 -1.04 27.68 -4.78
CA SER A 104 -0.58 26.74 -3.76
C SER A 104 -1.67 26.40 -2.74
N GLY A 105 -2.47 27.37 -2.32
CA GLY A 105 -3.61 27.14 -1.43
C GLY A 105 -4.65 26.23 -2.05
N LEU A 106 -5.03 26.46 -3.32
CA LEU A 106 -5.95 25.60 -4.05
C LEU A 106 -5.36 24.21 -4.33
N GLY A 107 -4.06 24.15 -4.64
CA GLY A 107 -3.32 22.89 -4.81
C GLY A 107 -3.33 22.05 -3.54
N PHE A 108 -3.05 22.66 -2.39
CA PHE A 108 -3.13 21.97 -1.09
C PHE A 108 -4.52 21.42 -0.81
N LEU A 109 -5.56 22.23 -0.92
CA LEU A 109 -6.93 21.81 -0.64
C LEU A 109 -7.40 20.68 -1.57
N GLY A 110 -7.09 20.80 -2.86
CA GLY A 110 -7.46 19.79 -3.85
C GLY A 110 -6.75 18.46 -3.59
N ASN A 111 -5.45 18.48 -3.38
CA ASN A 111 -4.66 17.28 -3.12
C ASN A 111 -5.03 16.63 -1.79
N GLU A 112 -5.26 17.40 -0.72
CA GLU A 112 -5.67 16.82 0.56
C GLU A 112 -7.07 16.19 0.49
N ALA A 113 -8.01 16.78 -0.25
CA ALA A 113 -9.32 16.18 -0.49
C ALA A 113 -9.21 14.83 -1.21
N VAL A 114 -8.38 14.76 -2.26
CA VAL A 114 -8.09 13.51 -3.00
C VAL A 114 -7.38 12.49 -2.09
N ALA A 115 -6.40 12.92 -1.32
CA ALA A 115 -5.67 12.07 -0.38
C ALA A 115 -6.60 11.44 0.66
N ILE A 116 -7.44 12.23 1.31
CA ILE A 116 -8.42 11.75 2.30
C ILE A 116 -9.35 10.73 1.66
N PHE A 117 -9.86 11.01 0.46
CA PHE A 117 -10.74 10.09 -0.26
C PHE A 117 -10.03 8.76 -0.58
N ARG A 118 -8.87 8.80 -1.23
CA ARG A 118 -8.11 7.60 -1.62
C ARG A 118 -7.69 6.76 -0.40
N ILE A 119 -7.17 7.39 0.66
CA ILE A 119 -6.75 6.68 1.89
C ILE A 119 -7.96 6.05 2.58
N ARG A 120 -9.10 6.77 2.67
CA ARG A 120 -10.31 6.23 3.31
C ARG A 120 -10.88 5.04 2.53
N VAL A 121 -10.94 5.14 1.21
CA VAL A 121 -11.39 4.02 0.36
C VAL A 121 -10.38 2.87 0.44
N GLY A 122 -9.08 3.14 0.32
CA GLY A 122 -8.02 2.13 0.41
C GLY A 122 -8.05 1.34 1.73
N ARG A 123 -8.27 2.03 2.85
CA ARG A 123 -8.46 1.37 4.15
C ARG A 123 -9.74 0.52 4.18
N ARG A 124 -10.82 1.00 3.56
CA ARG A 124 -12.11 0.27 3.53
C ARG A 124 -12.03 -1.03 2.75
N ILE A 125 -11.28 -1.06 1.65
CA ILE A 125 -11.12 -2.25 0.79
C ILE A 125 -9.86 -3.05 1.09
N GLY A 126 -8.99 -2.59 1.99
CA GLY A 126 -7.72 -3.25 2.32
C GLY A 126 -6.62 -3.11 1.26
N SER A 127 -6.71 -2.12 0.35
CA SER A 127 -5.73 -1.89 -0.71
C SER A 127 -4.55 -1.05 -0.22
N ALA A 128 -3.38 -1.68 -0.06
CA ALA A 128 -2.15 -0.96 0.26
C ALA A 128 -1.70 -0.02 -0.87
N ALA A 129 -1.90 -0.42 -2.12
CA ALA A 129 -1.56 0.39 -3.28
C ALA A 129 -2.40 1.67 -3.35
N LEU A 130 -3.71 1.59 -3.09
CA LEU A 130 -4.57 2.78 -3.07
C LEU A 130 -4.26 3.70 -1.88
N ILE A 131 -3.84 3.13 -0.73
CA ILE A 131 -3.35 3.93 0.41
C ILE A 131 -2.06 4.65 0.02
N ALA A 132 -1.11 3.97 -0.62
CA ALA A 132 0.14 4.57 -1.10
C ALA A 132 -0.11 5.70 -2.10
N ASP A 133 -1.02 5.51 -3.05
CA ASP A 133 -1.44 6.53 -4.01
C ASP A 133 -2.11 7.74 -3.33
N GLY A 134 -2.92 7.50 -2.29
CA GLY A 134 -3.46 8.56 -1.44
C GLY A 134 -2.40 9.31 -0.64
N GLN A 135 -1.36 8.62 -0.17
CA GLN A 135 -0.20 9.26 0.48
C GLN A 135 0.59 10.10 -0.51
N HIS A 136 0.74 9.66 -1.76
CA HIS A 136 1.35 10.47 -2.82
C HIS A 136 0.60 11.81 -3.02
N ALA A 137 -0.72 11.75 -3.19
CA ALA A 137 -1.55 12.96 -3.29
C ALA A 137 -1.40 13.88 -2.06
N ARG A 138 -1.26 13.32 -0.85
CA ARG A 138 -1.01 14.09 0.37
C ARG A 138 0.34 14.78 0.36
N ILE A 139 1.37 14.12 -0.15
CA ILE A 139 2.71 14.69 -0.31
C ILE A 139 2.68 15.88 -1.26
N ASP A 140 1.95 15.79 -2.37
CA ASP A 140 1.77 16.88 -3.32
C ASP A 140 1.03 18.06 -2.67
N GLY A 141 0.04 17.77 -1.81
CA GLY A 141 -0.62 18.77 -0.97
C GLY A 141 0.36 19.46 -0.02
N TRP A 142 1.18 18.71 0.70
CA TRP A 142 2.17 19.28 1.62
C TRP A 142 3.25 20.08 0.91
N THR A 143 3.65 19.66 -0.27
CA THR A 143 4.57 20.44 -1.11
C THR A 143 3.93 21.77 -1.51
N SER A 144 2.65 21.77 -1.87
CA SER A 144 1.90 22.99 -2.15
C SER A 144 1.77 23.88 -0.90
N LEU A 145 1.54 23.30 0.28
CA LEU A 145 1.51 24.03 1.56
C LEU A 145 2.87 24.63 1.89
N ALA A 146 3.98 23.93 1.61
CA ALA A 146 5.33 24.44 1.77
C ALA A 146 5.55 25.71 0.95
N VAL A 147 5.19 25.64 -0.32
CA VAL A 147 5.29 26.80 -1.23
C VAL A 147 4.46 27.97 -0.68
N LEU A 148 3.24 27.72 -0.20
CA LEU A 148 2.41 28.76 0.41
C LEU A 148 3.08 29.41 1.62
N ILE A 149 3.61 28.60 2.54
CA ILE A 149 4.32 29.09 3.74
C ILE A 149 5.60 29.83 3.36
N GLY A 150 6.35 29.31 2.39
CA GLY A 150 7.55 29.94 1.85
C GLY A 150 7.27 31.33 1.28
N VAL A 151 6.24 31.44 0.43
CA VAL A 151 5.78 32.72 -0.16
C VAL A 151 5.36 33.70 0.93
N LEU A 152 4.62 33.28 1.94
CA LEU A 152 4.23 34.10 3.07
C LEU A 152 5.47 34.57 3.87
N GLY A 153 6.44 33.68 4.08
CA GLY A 153 7.70 34.02 4.75
C GLY A 153 8.51 35.04 3.99
N VAL A 154 8.65 34.92 2.68
CA VAL A 154 9.32 35.88 1.81
C VAL A 154 8.59 37.25 1.85
N TRP A 155 7.26 37.25 1.82
CA TRP A 155 6.45 38.46 1.94
C TRP A 155 6.64 39.19 3.28
N LEU A 156 6.90 38.42 4.36
CA LEU A 156 7.23 38.96 5.67
C LEU A 156 8.71 39.38 5.82
N GLY A 157 9.53 39.30 4.78
CA GLY A 157 10.93 39.68 4.75
C GLY A 157 11.92 38.58 5.15
N TYR A 158 11.51 37.31 5.16
CA TYR A 158 12.36 36.15 5.45
C TYR A 158 12.67 35.34 4.20
N PRO A 159 13.70 35.67 3.39
CA PRO A 159 13.98 35.00 2.11
C PRO A 159 14.36 33.53 2.25
N LEU A 160 14.86 33.08 3.43
CA LEU A 160 15.20 31.71 3.72
C LEU A 160 14.00 30.86 4.17
N ALA A 161 12.78 31.41 4.29
CA ALA A 161 11.61 30.66 4.72
C ALA A 161 11.25 29.55 3.75
N ASP A 162 11.29 29.81 2.44
CA ASP A 162 10.97 28.83 1.39
C ASP A 162 11.88 27.58 1.44
N PRO A 163 13.22 27.67 1.35
CA PRO A 163 14.08 26.50 1.40
C PRO A 163 14.05 25.77 2.74
N VAL A 164 13.89 26.46 3.87
CA VAL A 164 13.80 25.83 5.19
C VAL A 164 12.53 25.00 5.31
N VAL A 165 11.38 25.52 4.90
CA VAL A 165 10.11 24.79 4.90
C VAL A 165 10.17 23.62 3.94
N GLY A 166 10.77 23.80 2.75
CA GLY A 166 10.99 22.74 1.78
C GLY A 166 11.81 21.57 2.34
N LEU A 167 12.87 21.84 3.09
CA LEU A 167 13.67 20.80 3.75
C LEU A 167 12.89 20.05 4.84
N ILE A 168 12.13 20.77 5.68
CA ILE A 168 11.29 20.16 6.73
C ILE A 168 10.29 19.20 6.11
N ILE A 169 9.61 19.61 5.04
CA ILE A 169 8.63 18.77 4.35
C ILE A 169 9.31 17.58 3.67
N THR A 170 10.49 17.78 3.06
CA THR A 170 11.26 16.66 2.49
C THR A 170 11.54 15.59 3.53
N VAL A 171 11.95 15.93 4.74
CA VAL A 171 12.15 14.97 5.83
C VAL A 171 10.84 14.24 6.19
N ALA A 172 9.73 14.96 6.26
CA ALA A 172 8.42 14.36 6.51
C ALA A 172 8.01 13.36 5.40
N ILE A 173 8.28 13.72 4.13
CA ILE A 173 8.01 12.82 2.98
C ILE A 173 8.83 11.54 3.08
N PHE A 174 10.13 11.60 3.44
CA PHE A 174 10.93 10.40 3.66
C PHE A 174 10.34 9.49 4.75
N GLY A 175 9.77 10.07 5.82
CA GLY A 175 9.04 9.30 6.83
C GLY A 175 7.85 8.53 6.24
N ILE A 176 7.07 9.17 5.37
CA ILE A 176 5.92 8.53 4.68
C ILE A 176 6.40 7.42 3.74
N VAL A 177 7.48 7.66 2.96
CA VAL A 177 8.07 6.67 2.06
C VAL A 177 8.52 5.43 2.82
N ILE A 178 9.20 5.60 3.96
CA ILE A 178 9.66 4.47 4.79
C ILE A 178 8.47 3.67 5.32
N GLN A 179 7.42 4.33 5.81
CA GLN A 179 6.23 3.65 6.32
C GLN A 179 5.47 2.91 5.22
N GLY A 180 5.19 3.58 4.08
CA GLY A 180 4.52 2.97 2.93
C GLY A 180 5.34 1.83 2.34
N GLY A 181 6.66 2.02 2.22
CA GLY A 181 7.58 0.98 1.78
C GLY A 181 7.53 -0.25 2.67
N LYS A 182 7.67 -0.08 3.99
CA LYS A 182 7.56 -1.20 4.95
C LYS A 182 6.24 -1.96 4.80
N GLN A 183 5.12 -1.26 4.65
CA GLN A 183 3.81 -1.88 4.51
C GLN A 183 3.69 -2.71 3.23
N ILE A 184 4.16 -2.18 2.09
CA ILE A 184 4.09 -2.87 0.80
C ILE A 184 5.06 -4.04 0.75
N PHE A 185 6.32 -3.85 1.18
CA PHE A 185 7.30 -4.93 1.22
C PHE A 185 6.90 -6.04 2.20
N SER A 186 6.30 -5.70 3.36
CA SER A 186 5.74 -6.71 4.27
C SER A 186 4.70 -7.57 3.55
N ARG A 187 3.77 -6.96 2.79
CA ARG A 187 2.76 -7.71 2.00
C ARG A 187 3.38 -8.57 0.89
N MET A 188 4.45 -8.09 0.26
CA MET A 188 5.18 -8.88 -0.75
C MET A 188 5.83 -10.13 -0.15
N LEU A 189 6.20 -10.07 1.13
CA LEU A 189 6.76 -11.19 1.92
C LEU A 189 5.67 -11.95 2.70
N ASP A 190 4.42 -11.87 2.26
CA ASP A 190 3.27 -12.51 2.91
C ASP A 190 3.01 -12.09 4.37
N GLY A 191 3.52 -10.91 4.78
CA GLY A 191 3.27 -10.35 6.10
C GLY A 191 1.82 -9.93 6.29
N VAL A 192 1.25 -10.30 7.44
CA VAL A 192 -0.11 -9.97 7.86
C VAL A 192 -0.06 -9.36 9.27
N ASP A 193 -0.99 -8.46 9.57
CA ASP A 193 -1.14 -7.90 10.91
C ASP A 193 -1.47 -9.03 11.91
N PRO A 194 -0.71 -9.18 13.01
CA PRO A 194 -0.98 -10.20 14.04
C PRO A 194 -2.41 -10.17 14.57
N ASN A 195 -3.05 -9.00 14.65
CA ASN A 195 -4.44 -8.88 15.08
C ASN A 195 -5.41 -9.65 14.16
N ILE A 196 -5.13 -9.73 12.87
CA ILE A 196 -5.93 -10.50 11.90
C ILE A 196 -5.79 -11.99 12.17
N ILE A 197 -4.58 -12.46 12.50
CA ILE A 197 -4.34 -13.87 12.86
C ILE A 197 -5.11 -14.23 14.14
N ASP A 198 -5.09 -13.33 15.13
CA ASP A 198 -5.86 -13.52 16.39
C ASP A 198 -7.38 -13.52 16.15
N GLU A 199 -7.85 -12.70 15.20
CA GLU A 199 -9.27 -12.65 14.84
C GLU A 199 -9.70 -13.95 14.12
N ILE A 200 -8.88 -14.47 13.17
CA ILE A 200 -9.10 -15.77 12.55
C ILE A 200 -9.15 -16.87 13.60
N ARG A 201 -8.18 -16.91 14.53
CA ARG A 201 -8.11 -17.90 15.61
C ARG A 201 -9.38 -17.86 16.47
N ARG A 202 -9.79 -16.69 16.92
CA ARG A 202 -11.02 -16.54 17.71
C ARG A 202 -12.25 -17.00 16.93
N GLY A 203 -12.40 -16.58 15.68
CA GLY A 203 -13.54 -16.96 14.85
C GLY A 203 -13.64 -18.47 14.62
N ALA A 204 -12.51 -19.14 14.37
CA ALA A 204 -12.46 -20.59 14.17
C ALA A 204 -12.73 -21.37 15.47
N THR A 205 -12.16 -20.92 16.61
CA THR A 205 -12.33 -21.59 17.91
C THR A 205 -13.77 -21.52 18.45
N HIS A 206 -14.56 -20.51 18.05
CA HIS A 206 -15.95 -20.39 18.50
C HIS A 206 -16.91 -21.37 17.82
N VAL A 207 -16.48 -22.07 16.77
CA VAL A 207 -17.35 -23.04 16.09
C VAL A 207 -17.49 -24.33 16.91
N ALA A 208 -18.72 -24.74 17.12
CA ALA A 208 -19.01 -25.94 17.87
C ALA A 208 -18.37 -27.20 17.26
N GLY A 209 -17.63 -27.94 18.06
CA GLY A 209 -16.89 -29.14 17.63
C GLY A 209 -15.41 -28.88 17.35
N VAL A 210 -14.96 -27.65 17.21
CA VAL A 210 -13.53 -27.30 17.14
C VAL A 210 -12.94 -27.39 18.57
N LYS A 211 -11.89 -28.18 18.72
CA LYS A 211 -11.16 -28.33 19.98
C LYS A 211 -10.04 -27.31 20.11
N GLU A 212 -9.28 -27.16 19.04
CA GLU A 212 -8.11 -26.30 18.98
C GLU A 212 -7.87 -25.77 17.54
N VAL A 213 -7.19 -24.64 17.41
CA VAL A 213 -6.65 -24.10 16.17
C VAL A 213 -5.13 -24.14 16.26
N THR A 214 -4.51 -25.09 15.58
CA THR A 214 -3.08 -25.42 15.73
C THR A 214 -2.18 -24.55 14.85
N ASP A 215 -2.58 -24.24 13.61
CA ASP A 215 -1.81 -23.40 12.70
C ASP A 215 -2.73 -22.44 11.92
N ILE A 216 -2.22 -21.26 11.63
CA ILE A 216 -2.89 -20.27 10.79
C ILE A 216 -1.83 -19.63 9.89
N ARG A 217 -2.01 -19.77 8.59
CA ARG A 217 -1.22 -19.06 7.58
C ARG A 217 -2.14 -18.15 6.80
N ALA A 218 -1.74 -16.90 6.66
CA ALA A 218 -2.53 -15.95 5.88
C ALA A 218 -1.61 -15.08 5.03
N ARG A 219 -2.14 -14.60 3.89
CA ARG A 219 -1.41 -13.71 2.99
C ARG A 219 -2.37 -12.81 2.23
N TRP A 220 -1.88 -11.64 1.89
CA TRP A 220 -2.59 -10.72 1.03
C TRP A 220 -2.31 -11.01 -0.44
N LEU A 221 -3.35 -10.94 -1.27
CA LEU A 221 -3.27 -10.92 -2.73
C LEU A 221 -3.96 -9.65 -3.23
N GLY A 222 -3.21 -8.56 -3.26
CA GLY A 222 -3.75 -7.22 -3.38
C GLY A 222 -4.62 -6.86 -2.17
N HIS A 223 -5.88 -6.50 -2.41
CA HIS A 223 -6.84 -6.15 -1.35
C HIS A 223 -7.60 -7.37 -0.77
N ARG A 224 -7.29 -8.59 -1.19
CA ARG A 224 -7.94 -9.83 -0.75
C ARG A 224 -7.04 -10.62 0.17
N LEU A 225 -7.58 -11.06 1.30
CA LEU A 225 -6.90 -11.95 2.24
C LEU A 225 -7.24 -13.40 1.89
N HIS A 226 -6.22 -14.25 1.86
CA HIS A 226 -6.34 -15.70 1.79
C HIS A 226 -5.77 -16.29 3.07
N ALA A 227 -6.43 -17.32 3.61
CA ALA A 227 -5.98 -18.00 4.81
C ALA A 227 -6.04 -19.51 4.66
N GLU A 228 -5.16 -20.19 5.38
CA GLU A 228 -5.14 -21.62 5.62
C GLU A 228 -5.19 -21.81 7.14
N VAL A 229 -6.11 -22.63 7.62
CA VAL A 229 -6.38 -22.79 9.05
C VAL A 229 -6.45 -24.26 9.38
N ASN A 230 -5.61 -24.74 10.29
CA ASN A 230 -5.63 -26.10 10.79
C ASN A 230 -6.45 -26.16 12.08
N VAL A 231 -7.47 -26.99 12.09
CA VAL A 231 -8.37 -27.18 13.24
C VAL A 231 -8.33 -28.62 13.70
N THR A 232 -8.31 -28.81 15.01
CA THR A 232 -8.36 -30.12 15.66
C THR A 232 -9.80 -30.45 16.00
N LEU A 233 -10.25 -31.64 15.59
CA LEU A 233 -11.57 -32.19 15.88
C LEU A 233 -11.47 -33.50 16.65
N PRO A 234 -12.54 -33.93 17.35
CA PRO A 234 -12.56 -35.25 18.03
C PRO A 234 -12.36 -36.36 17.04
N SER A 235 -11.48 -37.34 17.35
CA SER A 235 -11.12 -38.43 16.46
C SER A 235 -12.27 -39.43 16.16
N GLN A 236 -13.30 -39.43 17.01
CA GLN A 236 -14.42 -40.37 16.91
C GLN A 236 -15.54 -39.90 15.98
N ILE A 237 -15.39 -38.78 15.30
CA ILE A 237 -16.42 -38.29 14.37
C ILE A 237 -16.24 -38.83 12.97
N THR A 238 -17.34 -38.93 12.24
CA THR A 238 -17.29 -39.36 10.84
C THR A 238 -16.69 -38.27 9.93
N LEU A 239 -16.09 -38.66 8.81
CA LEU A 239 -15.58 -37.72 7.81
C LEU A 239 -16.64 -36.69 7.38
N ALA A 240 -17.90 -37.12 7.21
CA ALA A 240 -19.00 -36.23 6.86
C ALA A 240 -19.33 -35.22 7.95
N ALA A 241 -19.18 -35.58 9.23
CA ALA A 241 -19.35 -34.67 10.35
C ALA A 241 -18.18 -33.68 10.43
N ALA A 242 -16.95 -34.15 10.25
CA ALA A 242 -15.75 -33.28 10.20
C ALA A 242 -15.85 -32.28 9.06
N HIS A 243 -16.27 -32.71 7.89
CA HIS A 243 -16.47 -31.81 6.74
C HIS A 243 -17.50 -30.69 7.04
N ARG A 244 -18.63 -31.02 7.66
CA ARG A 244 -19.64 -30.02 8.05
C ARG A 244 -19.09 -28.99 9.04
N ILE A 245 -18.27 -29.42 10.02
CA ILE A 245 -17.62 -28.50 10.95
C ILE A 245 -16.63 -27.59 10.21
N ALA A 246 -15.83 -28.13 9.29
CA ALA A 246 -14.91 -27.35 8.48
C ALA A 246 -15.63 -26.30 7.61
N GLU A 247 -16.77 -26.67 7.00
CA GLU A 247 -17.60 -25.72 6.22
C GLU A 247 -18.21 -24.64 7.13
N GLU A 248 -18.61 -24.98 8.36
CA GLU A 248 -19.10 -23.98 9.32
C GLU A 248 -17.98 -23.03 9.76
N VAL A 249 -16.76 -23.53 10.03
CA VAL A 249 -15.58 -22.67 10.30
C VAL A 249 -15.34 -21.73 9.13
N ARG A 250 -15.32 -22.28 7.91
CA ARG A 250 -15.16 -21.49 6.68
C ARG A 250 -16.22 -20.40 6.55
N HIS A 251 -17.48 -20.74 6.77
CA HIS A 251 -18.61 -19.84 6.70
C HIS A 251 -18.47 -18.71 7.70
N GLN A 252 -18.20 -19.02 8.96
CA GLN A 252 -18.04 -18.05 10.04
C GLN A 252 -16.88 -17.08 9.75
N LEU A 253 -15.72 -17.57 9.32
CA LEU A 253 -14.57 -16.75 9.00
C LEU A 253 -14.84 -15.81 7.83
N LEU A 254 -15.46 -16.28 6.74
CA LEU A 254 -15.81 -15.44 5.58
C LEU A 254 -16.84 -14.36 5.91
N HIS A 255 -17.74 -14.59 6.87
CA HIS A 255 -18.71 -13.60 7.31
C HIS A 255 -18.13 -12.55 8.25
N HIS A 256 -17.21 -12.91 9.13
CA HIS A 256 -16.66 -12.01 10.14
C HIS A 256 -15.50 -11.16 9.60
N LEU A 257 -14.65 -11.70 8.72
CA LEU A 257 -13.45 -11.05 8.19
C LEU A 257 -13.71 -10.44 6.81
N LYS A 258 -13.95 -9.15 6.75
CA LYS A 258 -14.36 -8.42 5.52
C LYS A 258 -13.42 -8.59 4.33
N TYR A 259 -12.13 -8.81 4.58
CA TYR A 259 -11.11 -8.91 3.52
C TYR A 259 -10.81 -10.35 3.14
N LEU A 260 -11.29 -11.32 3.92
CA LEU A 260 -11.10 -12.74 3.67
C LEU A 260 -11.93 -13.17 2.46
N SER A 261 -11.26 -13.63 1.42
CA SER A 261 -11.90 -14.03 0.15
C SER A 261 -11.78 -15.52 -0.11
N LEU A 262 -10.80 -16.18 0.50
CA LEU A 262 -10.58 -17.61 0.44
C LEU A 262 -10.04 -18.08 1.77
N VAL A 263 -10.59 -19.17 2.28
CA VAL A 263 -10.02 -19.91 3.41
C VAL A 263 -10.08 -21.40 3.14
N VAL A 264 -8.97 -22.06 3.39
CA VAL A 264 -8.85 -23.53 3.35
C VAL A 264 -8.79 -24.01 4.79
N ILE A 265 -9.65 -24.95 5.15
CA ILE A 265 -9.66 -25.55 6.48
C ILE A 265 -9.07 -26.94 6.38
N HIS A 266 -7.95 -27.14 7.05
CA HIS A 266 -7.37 -28.46 7.28
C HIS A 266 -7.86 -29.01 8.62
N VAL A 267 -8.21 -30.29 8.64
CA VAL A 267 -8.81 -30.94 9.81
C VAL A 267 -7.91 -32.05 10.29
N ASP A 268 -7.47 -31.97 11.54
CA ASP A 268 -6.67 -32.97 12.22
C ASP A 268 -7.49 -33.71 13.28
N PRO A 269 -7.28 -35.02 13.48
CA PRO A 269 -7.80 -35.73 14.64
C PRO A 269 -7.02 -35.36 15.91
N GLU A 270 -7.68 -35.38 17.07
CA GLU A 270 -7.15 -34.92 18.35
C GLU A 270 -5.81 -35.60 18.74
N GLU A 271 -5.61 -36.88 18.39
CA GLU A 271 -4.38 -37.60 18.72
C GLU A 271 -3.21 -37.32 17.77
N LYS A 272 -3.47 -36.69 16.61
CA LYS A 272 -2.46 -36.42 15.57
C LYS A 272 -2.59 -35.00 15.04
N SER A 273 -2.77 -34.05 15.93
CA SER A 273 -2.92 -32.64 15.54
C SER A 273 -1.59 -31.89 15.59
N GLY A 274 -1.49 -30.85 14.74
CA GLY A 274 -0.38 -29.91 14.71
C GLY A 274 0.78 -30.30 13.79
N GLU A 275 1.64 -29.32 13.55
CA GLU A 275 2.74 -29.40 12.57
C GLU A 275 3.70 -30.57 12.82
N TYR A 276 3.91 -30.95 14.09
CA TYR A 276 4.78 -32.08 14.44
C TYR A 276 4.34 -33.39 13.77
N HIS A 277 3.04 -33.65 13.67
CA HIS A 277 2.49 -34.87 13.05
C HIS A 277 2.49 -34.82 11.51
N HIS A 278 2.69 -33.63 10.93
CA HIS A 278 2.79 -33.41 9.48
C HIS A 278 4.23 -33.42 8.98
N ARG A 279 5.22 -33.42 9.89
CA ARG A 279 6.63 -33.53 9.50
C ARG A 279 6.92 -34.93 8.97
N ILE A 280 7.35 -35.00 7.72
CA ILE A 280 7.87 -36.23 7.16
C ILE A 280 9.27 -36.44 7.73
N GLU A 281 9.48 -37.55 8.48
CA GLU A 281 10.80 -37.92 9.02
C GLU A 281 11.84 -38.01 7.90
N MET A 282 13.14 -37.91 8.29
CA MET A 282 14.25 -38.02 7.36
C MET A 282 14.12 -39.30 6.54
N HIS A 283 13.99 -39.16 5.24
CA HIS A 283 13.89 -40.27 4.29
C HIS A 283 14.80 -40.00 3.08
N SER A 284 15.15 -41.06 2.36
CA SER A 284 15.93 -40.96 1.13
C SER A 284 15.14 -41.52 -0.04
N HIS A 285 15.19 -40.84 -1.16
CA HIS A 285 14.78 -41.40 -2.45
C HIS A 285 16.01 -41.93 -3.18
N ASN A 286 15.84 -42.98 -3.99
CA ASN A 286 16.94 -43.56 -4.75
C ASN A 286 17.74 -42.51 -5.50
N GLY A 287 19.02 -42.36 -5.13
CA GLY A 287 19.97 -41.41 -5.74
C GLY A 287 19.96 -39.99 -5.19
N LEU A 288 19.14 -39.65 -4.19
CA LEU A 288 19.12 -38.35 -3.54
C LEU A 288 19.61 -38.44 -2.09
N PRO A 289 20.27 -37.38 -1.56
CA PRO A 289 20.62 -37.32 -0.14
C PRO A 289 19.36 -37.46 0.75
N ALA A 290 19.55 -37.99 1.95
CA ALA A 290 18.49 -38.01 2.97
C ALA A 290 18.06 -36.58 3.29
N HIS A 291 16.75 -36.31 3.30
CA HIS A 291 16.17 -35.01 3.56
C HIS A 291 14.85 -35.14 4.33
N SER A 292 14.47 -34.08 5.00
CA SER A 292 13.15 -33.93 5.63
C SER A 292 12.34 -32.87 4.88
N HIS A 293 11.04 -33.01 4.85
CA HIS A 293 10.12 -31.98 4.40
C HIS A 293 9.60 -31.23 5.66
N ALA A 294 9.83 -29.93 5.67
CA ALA A 294 9.32 -29.05 6.71
C ALA A 294 7.92 -28.54 6.35
#